data_3295b4945fe7ad1da7f0ed5273e2525e
#
_entry.id   3295b4945fe7ad1da7f0ed5273e2525e
#
_cell.length_a   1.000
_cell.length_b   1.000
_cell.length_c   1.000
_cell.angle_alpha   90.00
_cell.angle_beta   90.00
_cell.angle_gamma   90.00
#
_symmetry.space_group_name_H-M   'P 1'
#
loop_
_entity.id
_entity.type
_entity.pdbx_description
1 polymer ?
#
loop_
_entity_poly.entity_id
_entity_poly.type
_entity_poly.pdbx_seq_one_letter_code
_entity_poly.pdbx_strand_id
1 'polypeptide(L)'
;GLGGGIGRSGCACGALTGSTLIISALVGRLDPEEKPLPDVYQYTSEFHDRFKKHFGATCCRALNILSFGTPEYRKHCIKITATTADMLSDFLVEKGLMKQ
;
A
#
# COMPACT_ATOMS: atom_id res chain seq x y z
N GLY A 1 3.40 5.30 -12.20
CA GLY A 1 4.79 4.84 -12.03
C GLY A 1 4.98 3.84 -10.90
N LEU A 2 3.94 3.59 -10.08
CA LEU A 2 4.04 2.66 -8.94
C LEU A 2 3.86 1.19 -9.33
N GLY A 3 3.25 0.93 -10.50
CA GLY A 3 2.94 -0.44 -10.91
C GLY A 3 4.16 -1.32 -11.15
N GLY A 4 3.98 -2.62 -10.97
CA GLY A 4 5.06 -3.58 -11.14
C GLY A 4 6.21 -3.41 -10.15
N GLY A 5 5.93 -2.82 -8.99
CA GLY A 5 6.96 -2.57 -7.98
C GLY A 5 7.90 -1.44 -8.38
N ILE A 6 7.33 -0.29 -8.67
CA ILE A 6 7.99 0.93 -9.14
C ILE A 6 8.53 0.73 -10.57
N GLY A 7 7.70 1.09 -11.54
CA GLY A 7 8.08 1.03 -12.96
C GLY A 7 8.52 -0.37 -13.41
N ARG A 8 7.86 -1.42 -12.92
CA ARG A 8 8.19 -2.82 -13.22
C ARG A 8 9.57 -3.26 -12.71
N SER A 9 10.08 -2.59 -11.68
CA SER A 9 11.38 -2.95 -11.10
C SER A 9 11.31 -4.14 -10.13
N GLY A 10 10.10 -4.62 -9.83
CA GLY A 10 9.91 -5.73 -8.91
C GLY A 10 10.16 -5.38 -7.45
N CYS A 11 10.17 -4.08 -7.13
CA CYS A 11 10.39 -3.59 -5.77
C CYS A 11 9.06 -3.41 -5.03
N ALA A 12 8.89 -2.33 -4.27
CA ALA A 12 7.70 -2.12 -3.43
C ALA A 12 6.40 -2.24 -4.23
N CYS A 13 5.47 -3.06 -3.73
CA CYS A 13 4.17 -3.27 -4.39
C CYS A 13 3.37 -1.96 -4.47
N GLY A 14 2.83 -1.65 -5.66
CA GLY A 14 2.04 -0.44 -5.90
C GLY A 14 0.80 -0.33 -5.03
N ALA A 15 0.20 -1.47 -4.64
CA ALA A 15 -0.92 -1.48 -3.72
C ALA A 15 -0.51 -0.95 -2.33
N LEU A 16 0.68 -1.31 -1.87
CA LEU A 16 1.21 -0.83 -0.59
C LEU A 16 1.62 0.64 -0.66
N THR A 17 2.38 1.03 -1.69
CA THR A 17 2.82 2.43 -1.84
C THR A 17 1.64 3.36 -2.10
N GLY A 18 0.65 2.92 -2.88
CA GLY A 18 -0.58 3.68 -3.09
C GLY A 18 -1.36 3.89 -1.79
N SER A 19 -1.45 2.84 -0.95
CA SER A 19 -2.08 2.93 0.36
C SER A 19 -1.34 3.90 1.28
N THR A 20 -0.01 3.90 1.23
CA THR A 20 0.83 4.82 1.99
C THR A 20 0.55 6.27 1.58
N LEU A 21 0.38 6.53 0.28
CA LEU A 21 0.03 7.86 -0.21
C LEU A 21 -1.33 8.31 0.33
N ILE A 22 -2.32 7.44 0.36
CA ILE A 22 -3.65 7.75 0.88
C ILE A 22 -3.59 8.07 2.38
N ILE A 23 -2.91 7.26 3.16
CA ILE A 23 -2.75 7.50 4.60
C ILE A 23 -2.05 8.86 4.81
N SER A 24 -0.99 9.12 4.06
CA SER A 24 -0.24 10.37 4.15
C SER A 24 -1.09 11.57 3.79
N ALA A 25 -1.99 11.44 2.82
CA ALA A 25 -2.90 12.52 2.43
C ALA A 25 -3.91 12.83 3.53
N LEU A 26 -4.32 11.84 4.31
CA LEU A 26 -5.33 12.01 5.37
C LEU A 26 -4.73 12.52 6.68
N VAL A 27 -3.50 12.16 7.02
CA VAL A 27 -2.88 12.50 8.31
C VAL A 27 -1.57 13.26 8.18
N GLY A 28 -1.07 13.46 6.96
CA GLY A 28 0.18 14.14 6.72
C GLY A 28 0.07 15.65 6.79
N ARG A 29 1.22 16.31 6.82
CA ARG A 29 1.28 17.76 6.74
C ARG A 29 0.96 18.22 5.32
N LEU A 30 0.28 19.37 5.22
CA LEU A 30 -0.06 19.99 3.94
C LEU A 30 1.04 20.93 3.43
N ASP A 31 1.87 21.43 4.34
CA ASP A 31 2.94 22.40 4.04
C ASP A 31 4.29 21.76 4.42
N PRO A 32 5.30 21.80 3.52
CA PRO A 32 6.62 21.26 3.85
C PRO A 32 7.28 21.89 5.08
N GLU A 33 6.89 23.10 5.45
CA GLU A 33 7.42 23.78 6.63
C GLU A 33 6.77 23.32 7.93
N GLU A 34 5.61 22.65 7.86
CA GLU A 34 4.98 22.04 9.03
C GLU A 34 5.82 20.88 9.53
N LYS A 35 5.86 20.70 10.85
CA LYS A 35 6.52 19.54 11.41
C LYS A 35 5.74 18.27 11.03
N PRO A 36 6.42 17.18 10.65
CA PRO A 36 5.74 15.92 10.41
C PRO A 36 4.97 15.48 11.66
N LEU A 37 3.72 15.08 11.46
CA LEU A 37 2.94 14.53 12.57
C LEU A 37 3.47 13.13 12.88
N PRO A 38 3.78 12.82 14.15
CA PRO A 38 4.28 11.48 14.51
C PRO A 38 3.37 10.36 14.04
N ASP A 39 2.06 10.62 14.01
CA ASP A 39 1.06 9.64 13.63
C ASP A 39 1.17 9.16 12.19
N VAL A 40 1.70 10.01 11.29
CA VAL A 40 1.89 9.62 9.88
C VAL A 40 2.79 8.39 9.79
N TYR A 41 3.96 8.45 10.41
CA TYR A 41 4.91 7.34 10.39
C TYR A 41 4.38 6.14 11.13
N GLN A 42 3.69 6.34 12.23
CA GLN A 42 3.10 5.25 13.00
C GLN A 42 2.02 4.52 12.19
N TYR A 43 1.12 5.23 11.56
CA TYR A 43 0.05 4.62 10.76
C TYR A 43 0.60 3.92 9.52
N THR A 44 1.52 4.54 8.81
CA THR A 44 2.09 3.93 7.61
C THR A 44 2.91 2.69 7.95
N SER A 45 3.68 2.73 9.03
CA SER A 45 4.44 1.58 9.52
C SER A 45 3.51 0.43 9.92
N GLU A 46 2.43 0.73 10.63
CA GLU A 46 1.46 -0.27 11.06
C GLU A 46 0.76 -0.92 9.86
N PHE A 47 0.36 -0.12 8.87
CA PHE A 47 -0.26 -0.67 7.66
C PHE A 47 0.73 -1.52 6.86
N HIS A 48 1.98 -1.07 6.75
CA HIS A 48 3.06 -1.83 6.14
C HIS A 48 3.19 -3.21 6.79
N ASP A 49 3.18 -3.26 8.12
CA ASP A 49 3.34 -4.51 8.85
C ASP A 49 2.13 -5.43 8.67
N ARG A 50 0.92 -4.88 8.65
CA ARG A 50 -0.30 -5.64 8.37
C ARG A 50 -0.29 -6.23 6.96
N PHE A 51 0.15 -5.46 5.98
CA PHE A 51 0.29 -5.90 4.59
C PHE A 51 1.29 -7.05 4.50
N LYS A 52 2.47 -6.86 5.08
CA LYS A 52 3.53 -7.87 5.07
C LYS A 52 3.07 -9.16 5.76
N LYS A 53 2.36 -9.04 6.88
CA LYS A 53 1.83 -10.19 7.60
C LYS A 53 0.79 -10.95 6.78
N HIS A 54 -0.08 -10.22 6.08
CA HIS A 54 -1.15 -10.85 5.27
C HIS A 54 -0.60 -11.54 4.03
N PHE A 55 0.29 -10.88 3.30
CA PHE A 55 0.79 -11.38 2.02
C PHE A 55 2.15 -12.09 2.12
N GLY A 56 2.86 -11.94 3.21
CA GLY A 56 4.17 -12.55 3.44
C GLY A 56 5.35 -11.77 2.87
N ALA A 57 5.10 -10.70 2.11
CA ALA A 57 6.15 -9.89 1.50
C ALA A 57 5.60 -8.51 1.13
N THR A 58 6.49 -7.60 0.75
CA THR A 58 6.13 -6.24 0.29
C THR A 58 6.63 -5.94 -1.12
N CYS A 59 7.55 -6.73 -1.64
CA CYS A 59 8.11 -6.52 -2.97
C CYS A 59 7.25 -7.20 -4.04
N CYS A 60 7.01 -6.52 -5.14
CA CYS A 60 6.23 -7.04 -6.27
C CYS A 60 6.80 -8.39 -6.76
N ARG A 61 8.10 -8.50 -6.85
CA ARG A 61 8.79 -9.72 -7.31
C ARG A 61 8.48 -10.92 -6.41
N ALA A 62 8.39 -10.71 -5.09
CA ALA A 62 8.08 -11.77 -4.14
C ALA A 62 6.59 -12.08 -4.06
N LEU A 63 5.73 -11.07 -4.28
CA LEU A 63 4.28 -11.22 -4.22
C LEU A 63 3.70 -11.86 -5.48
N ASN A 64 4.33 -11.63 -6.62
CA ASN A 64 3.84 -12.10 -7.90
C ASN A 64 5.01 -12.61 -8.75
N ILE A 65 5.21 -13.93 -8.74
CA ILE A 65 6.30 -14.59 -9.44
C ILE A 65 6.00 -14.83 -10.91
N LEU A 66 4.80 -14.50 -11.36
CA LEU A 66 4.39 -14.69 -12.75
C LEU A 66 5.04 -13.66 -13.66
N SER A 67 5.11 -13.96 -14.95
CA SER A 67 5.76 -13.07 -15.92
C SER A 67 4.95 -11.81 -16.17
N PHE A 68 5.62 -10.65 -16.21
CA PHE A 68 4.98 -9.38 -16.55
C PHE A 68 4.23 -9.45 -17.87
N GLY A 69 3.08 -8.80 -17.91
CA GLY A 69 2.29 -8.70 -19.13
C GLY A 69 1.42 -9.90 -19.46
N THR A 70 1.49 -10.97 -18.68
CA THR A 70 0.61 -12.13 -18.89
C THR A 70 -0.75 -11.90 -18.21
N PRO A 71 -1.83 -12.55 -18.74
CA PRO A 71 -3.14 -12.46 -18.08
C PRO A 71 -3.11 -12.99 -16.64
N GLU A 72 -2.33 -14.01 -16.37
CA GLU A 72 -2.19 -14.61 -15.04
C GLU A 72 -1.55 -13.61 -14.07
N TYR A 73 -0.52 -12.92 -14.49
CA TYR A 73 0.12 -11.87 -13.70
C TYR A 73 -0.89 -10.78 -13.34
N ARG A 74 -1.66 -10.33 -14.35
CA ARG A 74 -2.65 -9.27 -14.15
C ARG A 74 -3.73 -9.68 -13.16
N LYS A 75 -4.25 -10.90 -13.28
CA LYS A 75 -5.27 -11.41 -12.36
C LYS A 75 -4.76 -11.45 -10.93
N HIS A 76 -3.53 -11.91 -10.74
CA HIS A 76 -2.93 -11.99 -9.41
C HIS A 76 -2.72 -10.59 -8.82
N CYS A 77 -2.22 -9.67 -9.63
CA CYS A 77 -2.03 -8.28 -9.21
C CYS A 77 -3.35 -7.61 -8.83
N ILE A 78 -4.41 -7.80 -9.62
CA ILE A 78 -5.75 -7.27 -9.34
C ILE A 78 -6.26 -7.83 -8.01
N LYS A 79 -6.07 -9.11 -7.76
CA LYS A 79 -6.48 -9.74 -6.51
C LYS A 79 -5.77 -9.13 -5.31
N ILE A 80 -4.46 -8.91 -5.40
CA ILE A 80 -3.68 -8.27 -4.33
C ILE A 80 -4.19 -6.85 -4.11
N THR A 81 -4.39 -6.09 -5.19
CA THR A 81 -4.86 -4.71 -5.11
C THR A 81 -6.24 -4.61 -4.48
N ALA A 82 -7.18 -5.46 -4.89
CA ALA A 82 -8.53 -5.46 -4.34
C ALA A 82 -8.53 -5.81 -2.85
N THR A 83 -7.77 -6.83 -2.45
CA THR A 83 -7.64 -7.21 -1.05
C THR A 83 -7.00 -6.08 -0.23
N THR A 84 -5.98 -5.42 -0.79
CA THR A 84 -5.32 -4.29 -0.12
C THR A 84 -6.29 -3.12 0.06
N ALA A 85 -7.15 -2.85 -0.92
CA ALA A 85 -8.15 -1.79 -0.81
C ALA A 85 -9.12 -2.07 0.36
N ASP A 86 -9.55 -3.32 0.52
CA ASP A 86 -10.40 -3.71 1.65
C ASP A 86 -9.66 -3.56 2.98
N MET A 87 -8.41 -3.99 3.04
CA MET A 87 -7.57 -3.84 4.23
C MET A 87 -7.39 -2.37 4.59
N LEU A 88 -7.14 -1.53 3.60
CA LEU A 88 -6.97 -0.08 3.81
C LEU A 88 -8.26 0.55 4.34
N SER A 89 -9.40 0.21 3.75
CA SER A 89 -10.71 0.70 4.21
C SER A 89 -10.94 0.34 5.67
N ASP A 90 -10.73 -0.92 6.04
CA ASP A 90 -10.89 -1.38 7.42
C ASP A 90 -9.92 -0.66 8.36
N PHE A 91 -8.68 -0.47 7.93
CA PHE A 91 -7.66 0.24 8.71
C PHE A 91 -8.06 1.69 8.96
N LEU A 92 -8.53 2.39 7.92
CA LEU A 92 -8.92 3.80 8.02
C LEU A 92 -10.13 3.97 8.97
N VAL A 93 -11.09 3.08 8.89
CA VAL A 93 -12.26 3.09 9.80
C VAL A 93 -11.81 2.80 11.23
N GLU A 94 -10.96 1.80 11.43
CA GLU A 94 -10.45 1.43 12.75
C GLU A 94 -9.71 2.60 13.43
N LYS A 95 -8.94 3.36 12.64
CA LYS A 95 -8.18 4.51 13.16
C LYS A 95 -8.99 5.80 13.23
N GLY A 96 -10.26 5.78 12.82
CA GLY A 96 -11.11 6.96 12.84
C GLY A 96 -10.76 7.98 11.76
N LEU A 97 -10.04 7.58 10.72
CA LEU A 97 -9.63 8.45 9.63
C LEU A 97 -10.67 8.52 8.51
N MET A 98 -11.62 7.60 8.50
CA MET A 98 -12.68 7.53 7.52
C MET A 98 -13.96 7.03 8.20
N LYS A 99 -15.10 7.59 7.80
CA LYS A 99 -16.39 7.10 8.29
C LYS A 99 -16.82 5.86 7.53
N GLN A 100 -17.44 4.96 8.24
CA GLN A 100 -17.99 3.74 7.67
C GLN A 100 -19.22 4.02 6.82
#